data_792bdd0e36c633a1eb2009b90b00a691
#
_entry.id   792bdd0e36c633a1eb2009b90b00a691
#
_cell.length_a   1.000
_cell.length_b   1.000
_cell.length_c   1.000
_cell.angle_alpha   90.00
_cell.angle_beta   90.00
_cell.angle_gamma   90.00
#
_symmetry.space_group_name_H-M   'P 1'
#
loop_
_entity.id
_entity.type
_entity.pdbx_description
1 polymer ?
#
loop_
_entity_poly.entity_id
_entity_poly.type
_entity_poly.pdbx_seq_one_letter_code
_entity_poly.pdbx_strand_id
1 'polypeptide(L)' 'ILKESTAWTQELTPAELIQRVTEKINAIPTLRVEYFEIVDTDSLQSIKVWSDSPRPHGCITVYCGDVRLIDNIAYYQQG' A
#
# COMPACT_ATOMS: atom_id res chain seq x y z
N ILE A 1 -2.05 3.90 9.74
CA ILE A 1 -1.16 4.34 8.66
C ILE A 1 -1.72 3.91 7.31
N LEU A 2 -2.05 2.64 7.15
CA LEU A 2 -2.52 2.14 5.86
C LEU A 2 -3.83 2.80 5.44
N LYS A 3 -4.77 2.93 6.36
CA LYS A 3 -6.04 3.58 6.09
C LYS A 3 -5.87 5.06 5.78
N GLU A 4 -4.92 5.71 6.45
CA GLU A 4 -4.61 7.12 6.21
C GLU A 4 -3.99 7.33 4.83
N SER A 5 -3.31 6.32 4.30
CA SER A 5 -2.65 6.42 3.00
C SER A 5 -3.63 6.67 1.85
N THR A 6 -4.91 6.33 2.02
CA THR A 6 -5.91 6.60 0.99
C THR A 6 -6.08 8.10 0.72
N ALA A 7 -5.82 8.94 1.71
CA ALA A 7 -5.89 10.39 1.54
C ALA A 7 -4.70 10.95 0.75
N TRP A 8 -3.63 10.17 0.60
CA TRP A 8 -2.41 10.62 -0.07
C TRP A 8 -2.41 10.35 -1.57
N THR A 9 -3.44 9.70 -2.10
CA THR A 9 -3.50 9.33 -3.51
C THR A 9 -3.52 10.52 -4.45
N GLN A 10 -3.96 11.68 -3.97
CA GLN A 10 -3.99 12.91 -4.76
C GLN A 10 -2.65 13.65 -4.76
N GLU A 11 -1.79 13.37 -3.79
CA GLU A 11 -0.52 14.06 -3.62
C GLU A 11 0.68 13.22 -4.06
N LEU A 12 0.56 11.89 -4.01
CA LEU A 12 1.67 10.98 -4.25
C LEU A 12 1.34 10.00 -5.37
N THR A 13 2.37 9.65 -6.14
CA THR A 13 2.27 8.51 -7.07
C THR A 13 2.23 7.22 -6.26
N PRO A 14 1.79 6.08 -6.86
CA PRO A 14 1.83 4.80 -6.16
C PRO A 14 3.21 4.47 -5.58
N ALA A 15 4.27 4.73 -6.33
CA ALA A 15 5.64 4.46 -5.86
C ALA A 15 6.00 5.31 -4.64
N GLU A 16 5.64 6.59 -4.67
CA GLU A 16 5.89 7.49 -3.55
C GLU A 16 5.07 7.11 -2.32
N LEU A 17 3.83 6.70 -2.54
CA LEU A 17 2.96 6.27 -1.45
C LEU A 17 3.50 5.00 -0.79
N ILE A 18 3.94 4.03 -1.59
CA ILE A 18 4.56 2.80 -1.09
C ILE A 18 5.76 3.16 -0.21
N GLN A 19 6.62 4.06 -0.69
CA GLN A 19 7.80 4.46 0.05
C GLN A 19 7.43 5.12 1.37
N ARG A 20 6.47 6.04 1.37
CA ARG A 20 6.06 6.75 2.57
C ARG A 20 5.46 5.82 3.62
N VAL A 21 4.56 4.92 3.20
CA VAL A 21 3.95 3.94 4.11
C VAL A 21 5.02 3.01 4.69
N THR A 22 5.92 2.52 3.84
CA THR A 22 7.00 1.64 4.27
C THR A 22 7.89 2.32 5.31
N GLU A 23 8.26 3.57 5.08
CA GLU A 23 9.09 4.32 6.02
C GLU A 23 8.39 4.54 7.36
N LYS A 24 7.09 4.88 7.32
CA LYS A 24 6.33 5.12 8.56
C LYS A 24 6.17 3.85 9.38
N ILE A 25 5.93 2.72 8.74
CA ILE A 25 5.79 1.45 9.45
C ILE A 25 7.13 0.98 9.98
N ASN A 26 8.19 1.08 9.19
CA ASN A 26 9.53 0.68 9.62
C ASN A 26 10.10 1.57 10.72
N ALA A 27 9.55 2.76 10.91
CA ALA A 27 9.92 3.63 12.04
C ALA A 27 9.41 3.09 13.38
N ILE A 28 8.47 2.16 13.36
CA ILE A 28 7.96 1.51 14.58
C ILE A 28 8.87 0.31 14.88
N PRO A 29 9.57 0.29 16.04
CA PRO A 29 10.63 -0.71 16.29
C PRO A 29 10.19 -2.17 16.21
N THR A 30 8.90 -2.44 16.49
CA THR A 30 8.38 -3.80 16.49
C THR A 30 7.84 -4.25 15.13
N LEU A 31 7.81 -3.36 14.14
CA LEU A 31 7.25 -3.64 12.83
C LEU A 31 8.29 -3.56 11.73
N ARG A 32 8.15 -4.44 10.74
CA ARG A 32 9.01 -4.43 9.56
C ARG A 32 8.18 -4.80 8.34
N VAL A 33 8.19 -3.94 7.32
CA VAL A 33 7.50 -4.23 6.06
C VAL A 33 8.32 -5.25 5.27
N GLU A 34 7.69 -6.38 4.93
CA GLU A 34 8.31 -7.36 4.04
C GLU A 34 8.16 -6.89 2.60
N TYR A 35 6.93 -6.51 2.22
CA TYR A 35 6.70 -5.89 0.93
C TYR A 35 5.41 -5.08 0.95
N PHE A 36 5.28 -4.16 0.00
CA PHE A 36 4.06 -3.41 -0.24
C PHE A 36 3.98 -3.12 -1.73
N GLU A 37 2.89 -3.53 -2.36
CA GLU A 37 2.63 -3.27 -3.77
C GLU A 37 1.25 -2.68 -3.97
N ILE A 38 1.13 -1.82 -4.98
CA ILE A 38 -0.16 -1.31 -5.45
C ILE A 38 -0.37 -1.87 -6.84
N VAL A 39 -1.45 -2.63 -7.00
CA VAL A 39 -1.73 -3.36 -8.24
C VAL A 39 -3.11 -2.98 -8.78
N ASP A 40 -3.32 -3.29 -10.06
CA ASP A 40 -4.66 -3.24 -10.64
C ASP A 40 -5.47 -4.44 -10.11
N THR A 41 -6.69 -4.18 -9.66
CA THR A 41 -7.55 -5.22 -9.07
C THR A 41 -7.84 -6.35 -10.06
N ASP A 42 -8.01 -6.02 -11.33
CA ASP A 42 -8.40 -7.02 -12.34
C ASP A 42 -7.22 -7.83 -12.86
N SER A 43 -6.08 -7.18 -13.14
CA SER A 43 -4.92 -7.86 -13.71
C SER A 43 -3.90 -8.31 -12.69
N LEU A 44 -3.95 -7.77 -11.46
CA LEU A 44 -3.01 -8.00 -10.38
C LEU A 44 -1.58 -7.59 -10.74
N GLN A 45 -1.43 -6.68 -11.68
CA GLN A 45 -0.13 -6.15 -12.08
C GLN A 45 0.15 -4.84 -11.37
N SER A 46 1.40 -4.64 -10.98
CA SER A 46 1.84 -3.41 -10.32
C SER A 46 1.61 -2.21 -11.23
N ILE A 47 1.12 -1.11 -10.66
CA ILE A 47 0.89 0.12 -11.39
C ILE A 47 1.93 1.17 -11.00
N LYS A 48 2.27 2.05 -11.95
CA LYS A 48 3.24 3.14 -11.74
C LYS A 48 2.56 4.47 -11.46
N VAL A 49 1.39 4.67 -12.02
CA VAL A 49 0.58 5.86 -11.80
C VAL A 49 -0.86 5.44 -11.57
N TRP A 50 -1.63 6.30 -10.89
CA TRP A 50 -3.02 5.96 -10.55
C TRP A 50 -3.90 5.73 -11.78
N SER A 51 -3.58 6.39 -12.90
CA SER A 51 -4.35 6.24 -14.13
C SER A 51 -4.13 4.89 -14.82
N ASP A 52 -3.15 4.11 -14.40
CA ASP A 52 -2.91 2.77 -14.93
C ASP A 52 -4.01 1.78 -14.54
N SER A 53 -4.81 2.13 -13.54
CA SER A 53 -5.89 1.26 -13.09
C SER A 53 -7.07 2.09 -12.60
N PRO A 54 -8.31 1.70 -12.98
CA PRO A 54 -9.50 2.32 -12.40
C PRO A 54 -9.77 1.84 -10.97
N ARG A 55 -9.14 0.74 -10.55
CA ARG A 55 -9.33 0.16 -9.21
C ARG A 55 -8.00 -0.28 -8.61
N PRO A 56 -7.15 0.68 -8.19
CA PRO A 56 -5.88 0.34 -7.55
C PRO A 56 -6.10 -0.33 -6.20
N HIS A 57 -5.32 -1.35 -5.91
CA HIS A 57 -5.43 -2.12 -4.68
C HIS A 57 -4.05 -2.29 -4.07
N GLY A 58 -3.91 -1.97 -2.78
CA GLY A 58 -2.65 -2.14 -2.05
C GLY A 58 -2.61 -3.46 -1.31
N CYS A 59 -1.51 -4.18 -1.44
CA CYS A 59 -1.24 -5.41 -0.71
C CYS A 59 0.04 -5.24 0.08
N ILE A 60 -0.03 -5.45 1.39
CA ILE A 60 1.12 -5.23 2.27
C ILE A 60 1.32 -6.44 3.17
N THR A 61 2.59 -6.80 3.39
CA THR A 61 2.97 -7.82 4.38
C THR A 61 3.95 -7.19 5.37
N VAL A 62 3.63 -7.31 6.65
CA VAL A 62 4.39 -6.70 7.74
C VAL A 62 4.70 -7.77 8.78
N TYR A 63 5.93 -7.78 9.29
CA TYR A 63 6.29 -8.59 10.45
C TYR A 63 6.14 -7.78 11.72
N CYS A 64 5.45 -8.37 12.70
CA CYS A 64 5.38 -7.87 14.06
C CYS A 64 6.03 -8.92 14.94
N GLY A 65 7.33 -8.73 15.24
CA GLY A 65 8.12 -9.79 15.87
C GLY A 65 8.20 -11.00 14.95
N ASP A 66 7.73 -12.16 15.41
CA ASP A 66 7.70 -13.39 14.63
C ASP A 66 6.38 -13.61 13.89
N VAL A 67 5.43 -12.67 14.02
CA VAL A 67 4.10 -12.80 13.42
C VAL A 67 4.07 -12.07 12.08
N ARG A 68 3.67 -12.77 11.04
CA ARG A 68 3.51 -12.20 9.69
C ARG A 68 2.06 -11.77 9.50
N LEU A 69 1.87 -10.49 9.26
CA LEU A 69 0.55 -9.89 9.05
C LEU A 69 0.38 -9.50 7.60
N ILE A 70 -0.75 -9.88 7.00
CA ILE A 70 -1.07 -9.55 5.62
C ILE A 70 -2.33 -8.70 5.63
N ASP A 71 -2.29 -7.57 4.92
CA ASP A 71 -3.44 -6.69 4.83
C ASP A 71 -3.61 -6.15 3.41
N ASN A 72 -4.81 -5.69 3.11
CA ASN A 72 -5.18 -5.15 1.81
C ASN A 72 -5.96 -3.87 2.00
N ILE A 73 -5.80 -2.95 1.02
CA ILE A 73 -6.58 -1.72 1.04
C ILE A 73 -6.93 -1.30 -0.39
N ALA A 74 -8.18 -0.89 -0.59
CA ALA A 74 -8.62 -0.37 -1.87
C ALA A 74 -8.33 1.13 -1.94
N TYR A 75 -7.67 1.57 -3.02
CA TYR A 75 -7.41 2.98 -3.28
C TYR A 75 -8.38 3.54 -4.32
N TYR A 76 -9.60 3.02 -4.32
CA TYR A 76 -10.66 3.50 -5.19
C TYR A 76 -11.96 3.58 -4.41
N GLN A 77 -12.88 4.37 -4.93
CA GLN A 77 -14.18 4.52 -4.28
C GLN A 77 -15.04 3.30 -4.57
N GLN A 78 -15.50 2.65 -3.51
CA GLN A 78 -16.45 1.54 -3.59
C GLN A 78 -17.85 2.14 -3.49
N GLY A 79 -18.55 2.12 -4.60
CA GLY A 79 -19.86 2.73 -4.58
C GLY A 79 -20.91 1.87 -5.13
#